data_842df2fa63b7c69e11af91b51cb71c93
#
_entry.id   842df2fa63b7c69e11af91b51cb71c93
#
_cell.length_a   1.000
_cell.length_b   1.000
_cell.length_c   1.000
_cell.angle_alpha   90.00
_cell.angle_beta   90.00
_cell.angle_gamma   90.00
#
_symmetry.space_group_name_H-M   'P 1'
#
loop_
_entity.id
_entity.type
_entity.pdbx_description
1 polymer ?
#
loop_
_entity_poly.entity_id
_entity_poly.type
_entity_poly.pdbx_seq_one_letter_code
_entity_poly.pdbx_strand_id
1 'polypeptide(L)'
;MTLACQRYNTHNEGPWLVWLHGLLGEGCEWEPVIQACHEYPSLVIDLPRHGGSASISAKNFVEVSTLLTDTLKEQGVDHYWLIGYSLGGRISMYHACFGDTTGLMGLIVEGGNPGLYDATERQNRIAHDKRWAERFRNEPISDVLAQWYQQPVFADLSDEKRQLLIEERRYNSGLCIAESLETLSLGNQPWLVTELQQLTLPFIWLCGEKDNKFQSIAQQYSLPLTTIPQAGHNAHQAQPVAYAAVINHVLSLFG
;
A
#
# COMPACT_ATOMS: atom_id res chain seq x y z
N MET A 1 -2.17 9.45 -19.04
CA MET A 1 -1.71 8.02 -19.00
C MET A 1 -2.22 7.45 -17.70
N THR A 2 -2.78 6.25 -17.73
CA THR A 2 -3.47 5.66 -16.57
C THR A 2 -2.85 4.34 -16.18
N LEU A 3 -3.00 3.96 -14.92
CA LEU A 3 -2.50 2.73 -14.35
C LEU A 3 -3.41 1.54 -14.76
N ALA A 4 -2.84 0.36 -14.89
CA ALA A 4 -3.61 -0.86 -15.04
C ALA A 4 -4.47 -1.09 -13.79
N CYS A 5 -5.71 -1.47 -14.01
CA CYS A 5 -6.66 -1.67 -12.93
C CYS A 5 -7.67 -2.76 -13.28
N GLN A 6 -8.30 -3.33 -12.25
CA GLN A 6 -9.37 -4.30 -12.40
C GLN A 6 -10.55 -3.91 -11.51
N ARG A 7 -11.76 -4.13 -11.99
CA ARG A 7 -13.01 -3.78 -11.32
C ARG A 7 -13.72 -5.04 -10.80
N TYR A 8 -14.25 -4.94 -9.59
CA TYR A 8 -15.04 -6.00 -8.96
C TYR A 8 -16.36 -5.43 -8.45
N ASN A 9 -17.38 -6.28 -8.34
CA ASN A 9 -18.67 -5.96 -7.73
C ASN A 9 -19.35 -4.70 -8.32
N THR A 10 -19.17 -4.44 -9.60
CA THR A 10 -19.59 -3.19 -10.28
C THR A 10 -21.10 -3.01 -10.39
N HIS A 11 -21.89 -4.02 -10.02
CA HIS A 11 -23.35 -3.96 -9.96
C HIS A 11 -23.90 -3.38 -8.66
N ASN A 12 -23.02 -3.17 -7.67
CA ASN A 12 -23.40 -2.60 -6.39
C ASN A 12 -23.37 -1.07 -6.43
N GLU A 13 -24.20 -0.47 -5.60
CA GLU A 13 -24.23 0.97 -5.35
C GLU A 13 -23.36 1.32 -4.13
N GLY A 14 -23.01 2.59 -3.98
CA GLY A 14 -22.22 3.10 -2.87
C GLY A 14 -20.83 3.58 -3.28
N PRO A 15 -20.00 3.96 -2.30
CA PRO A 15 -18.65 4.43 -2.58
C PRO A 15 -17.77 3.30 -3.11
N TRP A 16 -16.88 3.63 -4.03
CA TRP A 16 -15.88 2.70 -4.50
C TRP A 16 -14.82 2.44 -3.44
N LEU A 17 -14.37 1.19 -3.32
CA LEU A 17 -13.18 0.83 -2.56
C LEU A 17 -12.00 0.76 -3.54
N VAL A 18 -11.06 1.68 -3.41
CA VAL A 18 -9.87 1.77 -4.28
C VAL A 18 -8.68 1.20 -3.51
N TRP A 19 -8.05 0.15 -4.07
CA TRP A 19 -7.05 -0.67 -3.40
C TRP A 19 -5.68 -0.53 -4.04
N LEU A 20 -4.68 -0.18 -3.22
CA LEU A 20 -3.27 -0.05 -3.62
C LEU A 20 -2.41 -1.08 -2.88
N HIS A 21 -1.74 -1.94 -3.63
CA HIS A 21 -0.87 -3.00 -3.10
C HIS A 21 0.49 -2.48 -2.59
N GLY A 22 1.27 -3.34 -1.93
CA GLY A 22 2.62 -3.06 -1.46
C GLY A 22 3.70 -3.25 -2.54
N LEU A 23 4.95 -2.96 -2.19
CA LEU A 23 6.10 -3.27 -3.05
C LEU A 23 6.13 -4.78 -3.36
N LEU A 24 6.48 -5.12 -4.60
CA LEU A 24 6.46 -6.48 -5.15
C LEU A 24 5.04 -7.05 -5.37
N GLY A 25 3.99 -6.34 -4.95
CA GLY A 25 2.60 -6.77 -5.05
C GLY A 25 1.94 -6.50 -6.39
N GLU A 26 0.70 -6.96 -6.50
CA GLU A 26 -0.23 -6.71 -7.59
C GLU A 26 -1.64 -6.54 -7.03
N GLY A 27 -2.53 -5.93 -7.82
CA GLY A 27 -3.90 -5.67 -7.38
C GLY A 27 -4.70 -6.92 -7.00
N CYS A 28 -4.44 -8.07 -7.63
CA CYS A 28 -5.12 -9.33 -7.33
C CYS A 28 -4.93 -9.83 -5.88
N GLU A 29 -3.92 -9.34 -5.16
CA GLU A 29 -3.71 -9.69 -3.74
C GLU A 29 -4.87 -9.29 -2.84
N TRP A 30 -5.66 -8.33 -3.27
CA TRP A 30 -6.83 -7.85 -2.55
C TRP A 30 -8.08 -8.72 -2.74
N GLU A 31 -8.08 -9.68 -3.69
CA GLU A 31 -9.27 -10.49 -4.00
C GLU A 31 -9.91 -11.17 -2.78
N PRO A 32 -9.16 -11.79 -1.85
CA PRO A 32 -9.79 -12.41 -0.68
C PRO A 32 -10.51 -11.41 0.24
N VAL A 33 -9.99 -10.20 0.36
CA VAL A 33 -10.63 -9.12 1.13
C VAL A 33 -11.85 -8.58 0.37
N ILE A 34 -11.73 -8.35 -0.94
CA ILE A 34 -12.80 -7.85 -1.80
C ILE A 34 -14.00 -8.83 -1.81
N GLN A 35 -13.73 -10.14 -1.83
CA GLN A 35 -14.78 -11.14 -1.72
C GLN A 35 -15.54 -11.05 -0.39
N ALA A 36 -14.87 -10.68 0.68
CA ALA A 36 -15.47 -10.47 2.00
C ALA A 36 -16.10 -9.06 2.16
N CYS A 37 -15.76 -8.10 1.28
CA CYS A 37 -16.38 -6.78 1.15
C CYS A 37 -17.29 -6.69 -0.09
N HIS A 38 -17.92 -7.79 -0.47
CA HIS A 38 -18.64 -7.93 -1.75
C HIS A 38 -19.83 -6.98 -1.93
N GLU A 39 -20.25 -6.25 -0.90
CA GLU A 39 -21.35 -5.29 -0.96
C GLU A 39 -20.97 -3.96 -1.64
N TYR A 40 -19.67 -3.70 -1.83
CA TYR A 40 -19.17 -2.43 -2.39
C TYR A 40 -18.47 -2.64 -3.74
N PRO A 41 -18.63 -1.70 -4.69
CA PRO A 41 -17.82 -1.71 -5.89
C PRO A 41 -16.35 -1.49 -5.55
N SER A 42 -15.47 -2.21 -6.20
CA SER A 42 -14.03 -2.18 -5.91
C SER A 42 -13.20 -1.96 -7.16
N LEU A 43 -12.16 -1.14 -7.05
CA LEU A 43 -11.14 -0.91 -8.07
C LEU A 43 -9.78 -1.24 -7.49
N VAL A 44 -9.12 -2.28 -7.98
CA VAL A 44 -7.72 -2.57 -7.65
C VAL A 44 -6.83 -1.94 -8.69
N ILE A 45 -5.71 -1.35 -8.27
CA ILE A 45 -4.79 -0.63 -9.15
C ILE A 45 -3.39 -1.21 -8.99
N ASP A 46 -2.77 -1.59 -10.11
CA ASP A 46 -1.35 -1.94 -10.14
C ASP A 46 -0.51 -0.66 -10.12
N LEU A 47 0.36 -0.53 -9.13
CA LEU A 47 1.24 0.61 -8.97
C LEU A 47 2.25 0.71 -10.12
N PRO A 48 2.81 1.90 -10.42
CA PRO A 48 3.87 2.01 -11.41
C PRO A 48 4.98 0.99 -11.19
N ARG A 49 5.48 0.38 -12.26
CA ARG A 49 6.51 -0.67 -12.25
C ARG A 49 6.07 -2.02 -11.67
N HIS A 50 4.76 -2.24 -11.47
CA HIS A 50 4.21 -3.51 -10.97
C HIS A 50 3.10 -4.02 -11.89
N GLY A 51 2.90 -5.34 -11.92
CA GLY A 51 1.81 -6.00 -12.62
C GLY A 51 1.57 -5.49 -14.03
N GLY A 52 0.32 -5.18 -14.37
CA GLY A 52 -0.08 -4.59 -15.65
C GLY A 52 0.44 -3.16 -15.89
N SER A 53 0.92 -2.48 -14.83
CA SER A 53 1.57 -1.16 -14.89
C SER A 53 3.09 -1.22 -14.98
N ALA A 54 3.71 -2.38 -15.25
CA ALA A 54 5.17 -2.55 -15.29
C ALA A 54 5.88 -1.60 -16.27
N SER A 55 5.24 -1.25 -17.38
CA SER A 55 5.77 -0.31 -18.38
C SER A 55 5.61 1.17 -18.00
N ILE A 56 4.79 1.47 -16.98
CA ILE A 56 4.51 2.84 -16.52
C ILE A 56 5.54 3.20 -15.45
N SER A 57 6.24 4.33 -15.64
CA SER A 57 7.18 4.87 -14.66
C SER A 57 6.61 6.11 -13.99
N ALA A 58 7.07 6.37 -12.77
CA ALA A 58 6.87 7.63 -12.07
C ALA A 58 8.17 8.02 -11.37
N LYS A 59 8.52 9.28 -11.38
CA LYS A 59 9.78 9.78 -10.81
C LYS A 59 9.71 10.06 -9.32
N ASN A 60 8.52 10.23 -8.79
CA ASN A 60 8.28 10.62 -7.40
C ASN A 60 6.80 10.41 -7.01
N PHE A 61 6.46 10.69 -5.75
CA PHE A 61 5.10 10.59 -5.23
C PHE A 61 4.09 11.54 -5.92
N VAL A 62 4.54 12.71 -6.41
CA VAL A 62 3.66 13.64 -7.15
C VAL A 62 3.14 13.00 -8.42
N GLU A 63 4.05 12.41 -9.23
CA GLU A 63 3.66 11.75 -10.48
C GLU A 63 2.77 10.53 -10.23
N VAL A 64 3.05 9.72 -9.19
CA VAL A 64 2.17 8.59 -8.82
C VAL A 64 0.79 9.08 -8.42
N SER A 65 0.70 10.13 -7.62
CA SER A 65 -0.58 10.73 -7.21
C SER A 65 -1.37 11.27 -8.42
N THR A 66 -0.68 11.87 -9.39
CA THR A 66 -1.31 12.31 -10.65
C THR A 66 -1.83 11.12 -11.47
N LEU A 67 -1.03 10.06 -11.62
CA LEU A 67 -1.45 8.84 -12.31
C LEU A 67 -2.67 8.20 -11.63
N LEU A 68 -2.71 8.20 -10.29
CA LEU A 68 -3.88 7.73 -9.54
C LEU A 68 -5.12 8.57 -9.87
N THR A 69 -5.01 9.89 -9.80
CA THR A 69 -6.11 10.81 -10.17
C THR A 69 -6.61 10.58 -11.60
N ASP A 70 -5.70 10.47 -12.56
CA ASP A 70 -6.04 10.22 -13.97
C ASP A 70 -6.75 8.87 -14.12
N THR A 71 -6.30 7.85 -13.40
CA THR A 71 -6.92 6.52 -13.42
C THR A 71 -8.32 6.54 -12.85
N LEU A 72 -8.54 7.18 -11.71
CA LEU A 72 -9.86 7.32 -11.09
C LEU A 72 -10.84 8.04 -12.02
N LYS A 73 -10.41 9.14 -12.64
CA LYS A 73 -11.21 9.90 -13.61
C LYS A 73 -11.58 9.06 -14.85
N GLU A 74 -10.61 8.31 -15.41
CA GLU A 74 -10.86 7.44 -16.57
C GLU A 74 -11.83 6.31 -16.24
N GLN A 75 -11.75 5.81 -14.99
CA GLN A 75 -12.65 4.74 -14.51
C GLN A 75 -14.03 5.25 -14.05
N GLY A 76 -14.26 6.57 -14.02
CA GLY A 76 -15.52 7.16 -13.55
C GLY A 76 -15.75 6.92 -12.06
N VAL A 77 -14.69 6.94 -11.26
CA VAL A 77 -14.75 6.74 -9.80
C VAL A 77 -14.81 8.12 -9.13
N ASP A 78 -16.03 8.57 -8.83
CA ASP A 78 -16.30 9.92 -8.33
C ASP A 78 -16.41 10.01 -6.80
N HIS A 79 -16.71 8.88 -6.12
CA HIS A 79 -16.80 8.80 -4.66
C HIS A 79 -16.12 7.52 -4.20
N TYR A 80 -15.07 7.64 -3.38
CA TYR A 80 -14.26 6.49 -3.04
C TYR A 80 -13.58 6.56 -1.66
N TRP A 81 -13.32 5.39 -1.12
CA TRP A 81 -12.38 5.17 -0.03
C TRP A 81 -11.06 4.67 -0.62
N LEU A 82 -9.96 5.28 -0.19
CA LEU A 82 -8.63 4.89 -0.62
C LEU A 82 -7.98 3.99 0.43
N ILE A 83 -7.66 2.76 0.02
CA ILE A 83 -7.13 1.72 0.89
C ILE A 83 -5.77 1.31 0.36
N GLY A 84 -4.73 1.41 1.18
CA GLY A 84 -3.38 1.09 0.73
C GLY A 84 -2.57 0.32 1.75
N TYR A 85 -1.80 -0.64 1.25
CA TYR A 85 -0.88 -1.44 2.03
C TYR A 85 0.58 -1.04 1.79
N SER A 86 1.36 -0.85 2.84
CA SER A 86 2.81 -0.61 2.81
C SER A 86 3.21 0.52 1.84
N LEU A 87 3.78 0.23 0.66
CA LEU A 87 4.06 1.23 -0.38
C LEU A 87 2.76 1.88 -0.87
N GLY A 88 1.71 1.11 -1.12
CA GLY A 88 0.38 1.62 -1.45
C GLY A 88 -0.19 2.51 -0.37
N GLY A 89 0.00 2.14 0.91
CA GLY A 89 -0.38 2.98 2.05
C GLY A 89 0.36 4.31 2.09
N ARG A 90 1.65 4.32 1.75
CA ARG A 90 2.46 5.54 1.64
C ARG A 90 1.98 6.45 0.52
N ILE A 91 1.65 5.87 -0.63
CA ILE A 91 1.07 6.57 -1.77
C ILE A 91 -0.31 7.13 -1.41
N SER A 92 -1.15 6.32 -0.75
CA SER A 92 -2.49 6.74 -0.30
C SER A 92 -2.44 7.92 0.66
N MET A 93 -1.54 7.89 1.65
CA MET A 93 -1.30 9.02 2.56
C MET A 93 -0.83 10.26 1.80
N TYR A 94 0.15 10.10 0.89
CA TYR A 94 0.63 11.22 0.08
C TYR A 94 -0.49 11.84 -0.76
N HIS A 95 -1.30 10.99 -1.41
CA HIS A 95 -2.43 11.44 -2.22
C HIS A 95 -3.48 12.18 -1.38
N ALA A 96 -3.84 11.66 -0.21
CA ALA A 96 -4.80 12.31 0.68
C ALA A 96 -4.30 13.66 1.23
N CYS A 97 -2.98 13.83 1.40
CA CYS A 97 -2.40 15.08 1.91
C CYS A 97 -2.12 16.12 0.84
N PHE A 98 -1.74 15.71 -0.38
CA PHE A 98 -1.19 16.62 -1.40
C PHE A 98 -1.75 16.41 -2.81
N GLY A 99 -2.55 15.37 -3.03
CA GLY A 99 -3.14 15.05 -4.33
C GLY A 99 -4.46 15.76 -4.60
N ASP A 100 -5.08 15.41 -5.73
CA ASP A 100 -6.46 15.79 -6.04
C ASP A 100 -7.40 14.83 -5.30
N THR A 101 -7.95 15.28 -4.20
CA THR A 101 -8.83 14.50 -3.31
C THR A 101 -10.31 14.62 -3.67
N THR A 102 -10.65 15.08 -4.87
CA THR A 102 -12.04 15.13 -5.33
C THR A 102 -12.68 13.77 -5.26
N GLY A 103 -13.77 13.65 -4.50
CA GLY A 103 -14.50 12.41 -4.28
C GLY A 103 -13.89 11.47 -3.23
N LEU A 104 -12.75 11.78 -2.62
CA LEU A 104 -12.17 10.99 -1.52
C LEU A 104 -13.02 11.14 -0.26
N MET A 105 -13.64 10.04 0.18
CA MET A 105 -14.52 9.97 1.35
C MET A 105 -13.80 9.53 2.63
N GLY A 106 -12.72 8.78 2.50
CA GLY A 106 -11.93 8.30 3.62
C GLY A 106 -10.66 7.58 3.21
N LEU A 107 -9.77 7.41 4.17
CA LEU A 107 -8.46 6.83 4.00
C LEU A 107 -8.24 5.67 4.97
N ILE A 108 -7.81 4.52 4.45
CA ILE A 108 -7.41 3.36 5.26
C ILE A 108 -6.00 2.96 4.85
N VAL A 109 -5.08 2.94 5.81
CA VAL A 109 -3.67 2.65 5.58
C VAL A 109 -3.24 1.46 6.41
N GLU A 110 -2.79 0.41 5.75
CA GLU A 110 -2.18 -0.76 6.40
C GLU A 110 -0.66 -0.69 6.28
N GLY A 111 0.03 -0.67 7.41
CA GLY A 111 1.49 -0.81 7.47
C GLY A 111 2.28 0.21 6.64
N GLY A 112 1.71 1.39 6.35
CA GLY A 112 2.38 2.47 5.62
C GLY A 112 3.17 3.37 6.59
N ASN A 113 4.41 3.73 6.26
CA ASN A 113 5.19 4.67 7.08
C ASN A 113 4.87 6.12 6.67
N PRO A 114 4.55 7.04 7.61
CA PRO A 114 4.14 8.40 7.29
C PRO A 114 5.31 9.34 6.91
N GLY A 115 6.50 8.80 6.75
CA GLY A 115 7.72 9.54 6.42
C GLY A 115 8.78 9.46 7.51
N LEU A 116 9.95 10.02 7.24
CA LEU A 116 11.05 10.14 8.19
C LEU A 116 11.31 11.62 8.45
N TYR A 117 11.25 12.03 9.72
CA TYR A 117 11.46 13.43 10.09
C TYR A 117 12.93 13.82 10.02
N ASP A 118 13.82 12.95 10.53
CA ASP A 118 15.24 13.21 10.60
C ASP A 118 15.94 13.08 9.23
N ALA A 119 16.77 14.07 8.90
CA ALA A 119 17.48 14.11 7.62
C ALA A 119 18.52 12.97 7.48
N THR A 120 19.16 12.57 8.56
CA THR A 120 20.14 11.48 8.58
C THR A 120 19.45 10.14 8.38
N GLU A 121 18.30 9.93 9.02
CA GLU A 121 17.46 8.74 8.78
C GLU A 121 17.01 8.64 7.33
N ARG A 122 16.60 9.77 6.73
CA ARG A 122 16.23 9.83 5.31
C ARG A 122 17.39 9.44 4.39
N GLN A 123 18.59 9.98 4.62
CA GLN A 123 19.79 9.62 3.84
C GLN A 123 20.16 8.15 4.01
N ASN A 124 20.15 7.64 5.23
CA ASN A 124 20.42 6.23 5.52
C ASN A 124 19.40 5.33 4.82
N ARG A 125 18.13 5.74 4.80
CA ARG A 125 17.08 4.99 4.12
C ARG A 125 17.25 5.00 2.60
N ILE A 126 17.60 6.10 1.98
CA ILE A 126 17.92 6.17 0.54
C ILE A 126 19.09 5.24 0.23
N ALA A 127 20.16 5.27 1.01
CA ALA A 127 21.32 4.39 0.82
C ALA A 127 20.95 2.90 0.99
N HIS A 128 20.08 2.58 1.94
CA HIS A 128 19.56 1.23 2.13
C HIS A 128 18.74 0.76 0.93
N ASP A 129 17.78 1.57 0.47
CA ASP A 129 16.91 1.23 -0.65
C ASP A 129 17.70 1.10 -1.97
N LYS A 130 18.75 1.93 -2.18
CA LYS A 130 19.68 1.79 -3.30
C LYS A 130 20.42 0.45 -3.30
N ARG A 131 20.89 -0.04 -2.14
CA ARG A 131 21.54 -1.37 -2.06
C ARG A 131 20.59 -2.49 -2.48
N TRP A 132 19.32 -2.44 -2.05
CA TRP A 132 18.33 -3.40 -2.49
C TRP A 132 18.02 -3.26 -4.00
N ALA A 133 17.90 -2.03 -4.50
CA ALA A 133 17.68 -1.76 -5.92
C ALA A 133 18.81 -2.33 -6.79
N GLU A 134 20.08 -2.15 -6.39
CA GLU A 134 21.23 -2.75 -7.08
C GLU A 134 21.16 -4.27 -7.11
N ARG A 135 20.73 -4.90 -6.02
CA ARG A 135 20.55 -6.34 -5.97
C ARG A 135 19.43 -6.82 -6.89
N PHE A 136 18.25 -6.18 -6.83
CA PHE A 136 17.14 -6.50 -7.73
C PHE A 136 17.51 -6.32 -9.22
N ARG A 137 18.39 -5.37 -9.52
CA ARG A 137 18.83 -5.09 -10.90
C ARG A 137 19.85 -6.12 -11.42
N ASN A 138 20.69 -6.66 -10.56
CA ASN A 138 21.88 -7.41 -10.98
C ASN A 138 21.91 -8.88 -10.55
N GLU A 139 21.07 -9.30 -9.61
CA GLU A 139 21.02 -10.67 -9.09
C GLU A 139 19.74 -11.40 -9.55
N PRO A 140 19.71 -12.74 -9.56
CA PRO A 140 18.48 -13.49 -9.81
C PRO A 140 17.40 -13.10 -8.78
N ILE A 141 16.23 -12.75 -9.28
CA ILE A 141 15.15 -12.20 -8.42
C ILE A 141 14.78 -13.14 -7.27
N SER A 142 14.76 -14.46 -7.49
CA SER A 142 14.44 -15.44 -6.44
C SER A 142 15.44 -15.38 -5.28
N ASP A 143 16.74 -15.15 -5.55
CA ASP A 143 17.77 -15.07 -4.52
C ASP A 143 17.63 -13.78 -3.70
N VAL A 144 17.27 -12.69 -4.39
CA VAL A 144 17.00 -11.41 -3.72
C VAL A 144 15.76 -11.50 -2.85
N LEU A 145 14.66 -12.10 -3.36
CA LEU A 145 13.43 -12.29 -2.62
C LEU A 145 13.61 -13.16 -1.37
N ALA A 146 14.42 -14.23 -1.48
CA ALA A 146 14.73 -15.09 -0.34
C ALA A 146 15.37 -14.31 0.84
N GLN A 147 16.17 -13.30 0.54
CA GLN A 147 16.76 -12.42 1.55
C GLN A 147 15.85 -11.25 1.92
N TRP A 148 15.07 -10.73 0.97
CA TRP A 148 14.10 -9.66 1.22
C TRP A 148 13.10 -10.05 2.30
N TYR A 149 12.56 -11.27 2.24
CA TYR A 149 11.61 -11.78 3.24
C TYR A 149 12.24 -12.25 4.57
N GLN A 150 13.56 -12.11 4.75
CA GLN A 150 14.22 -12.25 6.05
C GLN A 150 14.26 -10.93 6.85
N GLN A 151 13.82 -9.82 6.27
CA GLN A 151 13.81 -8.55 6.99
C GLN A 151 12.88 -8.60 8.21
N PRO A 152 13.19 -7.87 9.30
CA PRO A 152 12.44 -7.91 10.56
C PRO A 152 10.94 -7.64 10.44
N VAL A 153 10.52 -6.87 9.43
CA VAL A 153 9.11 -6.57 9.17
C VAL A 153 8.30 -7.81 8.78
N PHE A 154 8.96 -8.87 8.32
CA PHE A 154 8.38 -10.16 7.93
C PHE A 154 8.69 -11.30 8.92
N ALA A 155 9.11 -10.97 10.13
CA ALA A 155 9.53 -11.97 11.12
C ALA A 155 8.40 -12.91 11.58
N ASP A 156 7.15 -12.50 11.41
CA ASP A 156 5.96 -13.31 11.75
C ASP A 156 5.58 -14.34 10.67
N LEU A 157 6.18 -14.26 9.47
CA LEU A 157 5.92 -15.23 8.41
C LEU A 157 6.56 -16.57 8.72
N SER A 158 5.77 -17.66 8.62
CA SER A 158 6.34 -19.01 8.60
C SER A 158 7.18 -19.24 7.33
N ASP A 159 8.05 -20.26 7.37
CA ASP A 159 8.89 -20.57 6.20
C ASP A 159 8.04 -20.97 4.98
N GLU A 160 6.91 -21.66 5.18
CA GLU A 160 5.99 -22.01 4.11
C GLU A 160 5.35 -20.76 3.48
N LYS A 161 4.86 -19.82 4.30
CA LYS A 161 4.29 -18.55 3.80
C LYS A 161 5.33 -17.70 3.08
N ARG A 162 6.55 -17.67 3.61
CA ARG A 162 7.67 -16.97 2.97
C ARG A 162 8.00 -17.57 1.61
N GLN A 163 8.03 -18.90 1.51
CA GLN A 163 8.27 -19.59 0.24
C GLN A 163 7.15 -19.32 -0.78
N LEU A 164 5.88 -19.33 -0.36
CA LEU A 164 4.76 -18.98 -1.23
C LEU A 164 4.90 -17.56 -1.79
N LEU A 165 5.22 -16.58 -0.94
CA LEU A 165 5.44 -15.21 -1.38
C LEU A 165 6.61 -15.10 -2.39
N ILE A 166 7.70 -15.84 -2.20
CA ILE A 166 8.82 -15.87 -3.15
C ILE A 166 8.35 -16.40 -4.50
N GLU A 167 7.59 -17.50 -4.51
CA GLU A 167 7.07 -18.10 -5.74
C GLU A 167 6.11 -17.14 -6.49
N GLU A 168 5.23 -16.47 -5.77
CA GLU A 168 4.30 -15.49 -6.34
C GLU A 168 5.02 -14.27 -6.92
N ARG A 169 6.06 -13.79 -6.23
CA ARG A 169 6.77 -12.54 -6.57
C ARG A 169 7.89 -12.71 -7.59
N ARG A 170 8.33 -13.91 -7.87
CA ARG A 170 9.47 -14.16 -8.77
C ARG A 170 9.25 -13.71 -10.21
N TYR A 171 8.01 -13.47 -10.61
CA TYR A 171 7.65 -12.99 -11.94
C TYR A 171 7.80 -11.47 -12.10
N ASN A 172 8.03 -10.73 -11.02
CA ASN A 172 8.36 -9.32 -11.11
C ASN A 172 9.63 -9.07 -11.91
N SER A 173 9.70 -7.96 -12.62
CA SER A 173 10.94 -7.48 -13.22
C SER A 173 11.83 -6.87 -12.15
N GLY A 174 13.02 -7.45 -11.93
CA GLY A 174 13.99 -6.91 -10.98
C GLY A 174 14.36 -5.44 -11.28
N LEU A 175 14.45 -5.07 -12.58
CA LEU A 175 14.67 -3.69 -13.00
C LEU A 175 13.51 -2.77 -12.56
N CYS A 176 12.26 -3.19 -12.76
CA CYS A 176 11.09 -2.41 -12.37
C CYS A 176 11.03 -2.20 -10.85
N ILE A 177 11.31 -3.25 -10.08
CA ILE A 177 11.37 -3.17 -8.61
C ILE A 177 12.50 -2.26 -8.14
N ALA A 178 13.68 -2.35 -8.77
CA ALA A 178 14.80 -1.46 -8.47
C ALA A 178 14.44 0.02 -8.69
N GLU A 179 13.83 0.35 -9.82
CA GLU A 179 13.36 1.71 -10.10
C GLU A 179 12.31 2.19 -9.10
N SER A 180 11.36 1.34 -8.72
CA SER A 180 10.36 1.66 -7.70
C SER A 180 10.99 1.94 -6.34
N LEU A 181 11.97 1.14 -5.90
CA LEU A 181 12.72 1.36 -4.66
C LEU A 181 13.47 2.69 -4.64
N GLU A 182 14.06 3.08 -5.78
CA GLU A 182 14.83 4.34 -5.88
C GLU A 182 13.91 5.56 -5.92
N THR A 183 12.88 5.53 -6.78
CA THR A 183 11.99 6.68 -6.99
C THR A 183 11.03 6.91 -5.84
N LEU A 184 10.51 5.84 -5.24
CA LEU A 184 9.56 5.85 -4.13
C LEU A 184 10.21 5.43 -2.80
N SER A 185 11.52 5.64 -2.64
CA SER A 185 12.20 5.43 -1.37
C SER A 185 11.48 6.17 -0.24
N LEU A 186 11.39 5.56 0.94
CA LEU A 186 10.85 6.24 2.12
C LEU A 186 11.67 7.48 2.48
N GLY A 187 12.97 7.50 2.14
CA GLY A 187 13.81 8.68 2.33
C GLY A 187 13.47 9.85 1.41
N ASN A 188 12.78 9.59 0.27
CA ASN A 188 12.29 10.62 -0.66
C ASN A 188 10.86 11.09 -0.32
N GLN A 189 10.15 10.35 0.53
CA GLN A 189 8.81 10.72 0.97
C GLN A 189 8.86 11.94 1.89
N PRO A 190 7.98 12.95 1.72
CA PRO A 190 7.85 13.99 2.72
C PRO A 190 7.35 13.44 4.05
N TRP A 191 7.59 14.17 5.13
CA TRP A 191 6.97 13.91 6.42
C TRP A 191 5.49 14.26 6.34
N LEU A 192 4.59 13.32 6.67
CA LEU A 192 3.15 13.45 6.46
C LEU A 192 2.33 13.54 7.77
N VAL A 193 2.96 13.35 8.93
CA VAL A 193 2.23 13.26 10.20
C VAL A 193 1.40 14.51 10.48
N THR A 194 1.96 15.69 10.22
CA THR A 194 1.27 16.96 10.45
C THR A 194 0.00 17.07 9.61
N GLU A 195 0.09 16.73 8.33
CA GLU A 195 -1.01 16.78 7.38
C GLU A 195 -2.06 15.71 7.70
N LEU A 196 -1.62 14.49 8.05
CA LEU A 196 -2.51 13.39 8.43
C LEU A 196 -3.34 13.72 9.69
N GLN A 197 -2.75 14.42 10.66
CA GLN A 197 -3.45 14.88 11.86
C GLN A 197 -4.45 16.00 11.58
N GLN A 198 -4.34 16.67 10.44
CA GLN A 198 -5.25 17.75 10.00
C GLN A 198 -6.31 17.28 9.01
N LEU A 199 -6.30 16.01 8.61
CA LEU A 199 -7.33 15.47 7.72
C LEU A 199 -8.72 15.63 8.35
N THR A 200 -9.64 16.14 7.55
CA THR A 200 -11.05 16.29 7.94
C THR A 200 -11.92 15.08 7.55
N LEU A 201 -11.38 14.21 6.69
CA LEU A 201 -12.02 12.95 6.31
C LEU A 201 -11.67 11.84 7.30
N PRO A 202 -12.50 10.78 7.40
CA PRO A 202 -12.20 9.60 8.19
C PRO A 202 -10.85 8.99 7.78
N PHE A 203 -9.99 8.77 8.76
CA PHE A 203 -8.69 8.15 8.58
C PHE A 203 -8.54 6.98 9.54
N ILE A 204 -8.14 5.82 9.04
CA ILE A 204 -7.90 4.61 9.83
C ILE A 204 -6.49 4.10 9.55
N TRP A 205 -5.74 3.90 10.62
CA TRP A 205 -4.44 3.24 10.57
C TRP A 205 -4.61 1.78 10.98
N LEU A 206 -4.45 0.87 10.02
CA LEU A 206 -4.52 -0.57 10.25
C LEU A 206 -3.14 -1.18 10.36
N CYS A 207 -2.96 -2.11 11.27
CA CYS A 207 -1.83 -3.03 11.27
C CYS A 207 -2.19 -4.34 11.97
N GLY A 208 -1.41 -5.38 11.73
CA GLY A 208 -1.57 -6.63 12.47
C GLY A 208 -1.21 -6.48 13.95
N GLU A 209 -1.83 -7.29 14.80
CA GLU A 209 -1.56 -7.36 16.24
C GLU A 209 -0.08 -7.69 16.54
N LYS A 210 0.61 -8.38 15.64
CA LYS A 210 2.03 -8.75 15.77
C LYS A 210 2.97 -7.74 15.10
N ASP A 211 2.47 -6.72 14.40
CA ASP A 211 3.28 -5.69 13.77
C ASP A 211 3.63 -4.57 14.76
N ASN A 212 4.51 -4.87 15.69
CA ASN A 212 4.93 -3.95 16.75
C ASN A 212 5.48 -2.63 16.20
N LYS A 213 6.14 -2.66 15.04
CA LYS A 213 6.72 -1.46 14.42
C LYS A 213 5.65 -0.45 14.06
N PHE A 214 4.61 -0.89 13.35
CA PHE A 214 3.57 0.03 12.87
C PHE A 214 2.57 0.40 13.96
N GLN A 215 2.38 -0.43 14.99
CA GLN A 215 1.68 -0.04 16.21
C GLN A 215 2.44 1.08 16.95
N SER A 216 3.77 0.94 17.13
CA SER A 216 4.60 1.95 17.78
C SER A 216 4.56 3.30 17.04
N ILE A 217 4.58 3.29 15.70
CA ILE A 217 4.44 4.50 14.87
C ILE A 217 3.08 5.16 15.13
N ALA A 218 1.99 4.39 15.09
CA ALA A 218 0.66 4.93 15.34
C ALA A 218 0.53 5.55 16.74
N GLN A 219 1.05 4.86 17.75
CA GLN A 219 1.05 5.35 19.14
C GLN A 219 1.90 6.62 19.30
N GLN A 220 3.12 6.62 18.73
CA GLN A 220 4.03 7.76 18.81
C GLN A 220 3.42 9.04 18.23
N TYR A 221 2.67 8.93 17.15
CA TYR A 221 2.10 10.09 16.45
C TYR A 221 0.59 10.24 16.66
N SER A 222 0.00 9.49 17.60
CA SER A 222 -1.43 9.55 17.92
C SER A 222 -2.33 9.37 16.69
N LEU A 223 -1.95 8.42 15.81
CA LEU A 223 -2.76 8.06 14.63
C LEU A 223 -3.90 7.11 15.04
N PRO A 224 -5.04 7.12 14.34
CA PRO A 224 -6.24 6.35 14.69
C PRO A 224 -6.05 4.85 14.43
N LEU A 225 -5.41 4.16 15.36
CA LEU A 225 -5.00 2.77 15.27
C LEU A 225 -6.16 1.79 15.45
N THR A 226 -6.26 0.85 14.52
CA THR A 226 -7.06 -0.38 14.64
C THR A 226 -6.17 -1.58 14.32
N THR A 227 -6.23 -2.64 15.11
CA THR A 227 -5.40 -3.84 14.93
C THR A 227 -6.20 -5.02 14.39
N ILE A 228 -5.58 -5.81 13.51
CA ILE A 228 -6.12 -7.07 13.00
C ILE A 228 -5.53 -8.21 13.84
N PRO A 229 -6.36 -9.02 14.52
CA PRO A 229 -5.88 -10.06 15.41
C PRO A 229 -5.08 -11.13 14.65
N GLN A 230 -4.08 -11.71 15.32
CA GLN A 230 -3.22 -12.79 14.83
C GLN A 230 -2.45 -12.51 13.54
N ALA A 231 -2.42 -11.27 13.07
CA ALA A 231 -1.73 -10.85 11.85
C ALA A 231 -0.44 -10.07 12.15
N GLY A 232 0.51 -10.15 11.24
CA GLY A 232 1.70 -9.33 11.19
C GLY A 232 1.59 -8.21 10.16
N HIS A 233 2.67 -7.95 9.41
CA HIS A 233 2.72 -6.83 8.47
C HIS A 233 1.76 -6.95 7.28
N ASN A 234 1.47 -8.18 6.81
CA ASN A 234 0.55 -8.46 5.71
C ASN A 234 -0.82 -8.88 6.27
N ALA A 235 -1.50 -8.02 7.01
CA ALA A 235 -2.72 -8.37 7.73
C ALA A 235 -3.88 -8.74 6.79
N HIS A 236 -4.01 -8.04 5.65
CA HIS A 236 -5.01 -8.33 4.63
C HIS A 236 -4.86 -9.74 4.03
N GLN A 237 -3.64 -10.25 3.90
CA GLN A 237 -3.38 -11.61 3.41
C GLN A 237 -3.51 -12.66 4.53
N ALA A 238 -3.08 -12.30 5.74
CA ALA A 238 -3.12 -13.23 6.87
C ALA A 238 -4.54 -13.47 7.40
N GLN A 239 -5.39 -12.43 7.40
CA GLN A 239 -6.73 -12.44 7.99
C GLN A 239 -7.74 -11.64 7.14
N PRO A 240 -8.00 -12.06 5.88
CA PRO A 240 -8.81 -11.26 4.95
C PRO A 240 -10.24 -11.00 5.45
N VAL A 241 -10.87 -11.97 6.12
CA VAL A 241 -12.23 -11.82 6.66
C VAL A 241 -12.26 -10.83 7.83
N ALA A 242 -11.30 -10.90 8.75
CA ALA A 242 -11.21 -9.95 9.86
C ALA A 242 -10.87 -8.54 9.36
N TYR A 243 -10.03 -8.44 8.33
CA TYR A 243 -9.72 -7.18 7.67
C TYR A 243 -10.97 -6.56 7.03
N ALA A 244 -11.71 -7.35 6.25
CA ALA A 244 -12.97 -6.93 5.63
C ALA A 244 -14.03 -6.52 6.66
N ALA A 245 -14.11 -7.20 7.80
CA ALA A 245 -15.03 -6.82 8.87
C ALA A 245 -14.74 -5.42 9.42
N VAL A 246 -13.46 -5.03 9.53
CA VAL A 246 -13.07 -3.66 9.92
C VAL A 246 -13.49 -2.66 8.85
N ILE A 247 -13.24 -2.96 7.55
CA ILE A 247 -13.65 -2.09 6.44
C ILE A 247 -15.17 -1.87 6.48
N ASN A 248 -15.96 -2.95 6.52
CA ASN A 248 -17.42 -2.89 6.53
C ASN A 248 -17.95 -2.10 7.75
N HIS A 249 -17.33 -2.29 8.93
CA HIS A 249 -17.69 -1.51 10.12
C HIS A 249 -17.41 -0.02 9.92
N VAL A 250 -16.24 0.34 9.40
CA VAL A 250 -15.90 1.75 9.11
C VAL A 250 -16.89 2.36 8.12
N LEU A 251 -17.18 1.65 7.02
CA LEU A 251 -18.13 2.14 6.02
C LEU A 251 -19.54 2.33 6.58
N SER A 252 -19.99 1.47 7.50
CA SER A 252 -21.30 1.61 8.16
C SER A 252 -21.41 2.83 9.06
N LEU A 253 -20.29 3.44 9.49
CA LEU A 253 -20.26 4.64 10.32
C LEU A 253 -20.26 5.93 9.50
N PHE A 254 -19.80 5.88 8.24
CA PHE A 254 -19.54 7.07 7.42
C PHE A 254 -20.19 7.00 6.02
N GLY A 255 -20.94 5.92 5.74
CA GLY A 255 -21.65 5.71 4.48
C GLY A 255 -23.09 6.16 4.51
#